data_10e6ef4efe895367bc367fd09a27b663
#
_entry.id   10e6ef4efe895367bc367fd09a27b663
#
_cell.length_a   1.000
_cell.length_b   1.000
_cell.length_c   1.000
_cell.angle_alpha   90.00
_cell.angle_beta   90.00
_cell.angle_gamma   90.00
#
_symmetry.space_group_name_H-M   'P 1'
#
loop_
_entity.id
_entity.type
_entity.pdbx_description
1 polymer ?
#
loop_
_entity_poly.entity_id
_entity_poly.type
_entity_poly.pdbx_seq_one_letter_code
_entity_poly.pdbx_strand_id
1 'polypeptide(L)'
;MDNVKRLVKHWFAWIRGSDEGSGTISGVALIAVAAIMLGAAASAGNLPPCLHRAQNAADLASVAAANALYSGSSDPCSVAERTIPGNNATIGSCTIEDEDVLVEAQVGTQMPFVSHVGKQSRAGPIVCE
;
A
#
# COMPACT_ATOMS: atom_id res chain seq x y z
N MET A 1 21.27 -6.28 -9.97
CA MET A 1 20.83 -5.82 -11.29
C MET A 1 21.50 -6.56 -12.45
N ASP A 2 22.71 -7.05 -12.30
CA ASP A 2 23.42 -7.75 -13.38
C ASP A 2 22.87 -9.15 -13.68
N ASN A 3 22.35 -9.85 -12.69
CA ASN A 3 21.74 -11.17 -12.88
C ASN A 3 20.46 -11.13 -13.72
N VAL A 4 19.65 -10.07 -13.58
CA VAL A 4 18.43 -9.89 -14.38
C VAL A 4 18.78 -9.59 -15.83
N LYS A 5 19.78 -8.76 -16.08
CA LYS A 5 20.26 -8.47 -17.45
C LYS A 5 20.82 -9.71 -18.13
N ARG A 6 21.51 -10.58 -17.38
CA ARG A 6 22.06 -11.84 -17.90
C ARG A 6 20.94 -12.83 -18.25
N LEU A 7 19.93 -12.95 -17.39
CA LEU A 7 18.73 -13.78 -17.63
C LEU A 7 17.94 -13.32 -18.86
N VAL A 8 17.69 -12.02 -18.98
CA VAL A 8 16.99 -11.42 -20.11
C VAL A 8 17.78 -11.64 -21.42
N LYS A 9 19.11 -11.46 -21.37
CA LYS A 9 19.97 -11.67 -22.54
C LYS A 9 20.00 -13.14 -23.00
N HIS A 10 19.98 -14.08 -22.03
CA HIS A 10 19.94 -15.51 -22.32
C HIS A 10 18.57 -15.93 -22.91
N TRP A 11 17.50 -15.32 -22.42
CA TRP A 11 16.14 -15.53 -22.92
C TRP A 11 15.96 -15.02 -24.35
N PHE A 12 16.47 -13.82 -24.63
CA PHE A 12 16.47 -13.24 -25.98
C PHE A 12 17.33 -14.03 -26.99
N ALA A 13 18.45 -14.60 -26.54
CA ALA A 13 19.29 -15.46 -27.39
C ALA A 13 18.59 -16.78 -27.72
N TRP A 14 17.81 -17.36 -26.78
CA TRP A 14 17.06 -18.58 -26.99
C TRP A 14 15.87 -18.38 -27.97
N ILE A 15 15.20 -17.22 -27.89
CA ILE A 15 14.10 -16.87 -28.82
C ILE A 15 14.62 -16.61 -30.25
N ARG A 16 15.85 -16.12 -30.39
CA ARG A 16 16.46 -15.84 -31.71
C ARG A 16 17.01 -17.07 -32.45
N GLY A 17 17.19 -18.17 -31.72
CA GLY A 17 17.80 -19.41 -32.28
C GLY A 17 16.84 -20.37 -32.97
N SER A 18 15.56 -20.07 -33.07
CA SER A 18 14.56 -20.97 -33.70
C SER A 18 14.02 -20.41 -35.01
N ASP A 19 14.89 -20.29 -35.98
CA ASP A 19 14.52 -19.84 -37.35
C ASP A 19 13.87 -20.92 -38.22
N GLU A 20 13.69 -22.13 -37.70
CA GLU A 20 13.03 -23.19 -38.47
C GLU A 20 11.80 -23.75 -37.75
N GLY A 21 10.65 -23.23 -38.11
CA GLY A 21 9.36 -23.91 -37.94
C GLY A 21 8.56 -23.47 -36.72
N SER A 22 7.69 -22.63 -36.99
CA SER A 22 6.34 -22.47 -36.47
C SER A 22 6.07 -21.13 -35.78
N GLY A 23 5.26 -20.35 -36.47
CA GLY A 23 4.61 -19.17 -35.91
C GLY A 23 3.81 -19.44 -34.61
N THR A 24 3.57 -20.74 -34.31
CA THR A 24 2.92 -21.20 -33.07
C THR A 24 3.78 -21.00 -31.83
N ILE A 25 5.10 -21.27 -31.88
CA ILE A 25 6.00 -21.09 -30.73
C ILE A 25 6.19 -19.60 -30.43
N SER A 26 6.32 -18.77 -31.47
CA SER A 26 6.38 -17.30 -31.30
C SER A 26 5.09 -16.73 -30.72
N GLY A 27 3.93 -17.26 -31.14
CA GLY A 27 2.62 -16.89 -30.62
C GLY A 27 2.45 -17.24 -29.15
N VAL A 28 2.82 -18.43 -28.73
CA VAL A 28 2.76 -18.88 -27.32
C VAL A 28 3.69 -18.03 -26.44
N ALA A 29 4.89 -17.72 -26.90
CA ALA A 29 5.82 -16.87 -26.15
C ALA A 29 5.28 -15.44 -25.95
N LEU A 30 4.65 -14.86 -26.97
CA LEU A 30 4.01 -13.54 -26.88
C LEU A 30 2.82 -13.55 -25.91
N ILE A 31 1.99 -14.57 -25.95
CA ILE A 31 0.85 -14.72 -25.02
C ILE A 31 1.35 -14.87 -23.59
N ALA A 32 2.40 -15.65 -23.36
CA ALA A 32 2.98 -15.82 -22.02
C ALA A 32 3.55 -14.50 -21.47
N VAL A 33 4.26 -13.72 -22.28
CA VAL A 33 4.78 -12.40 -21.89
C VAL A 33 3.63 -11.44 -21.60
N ALA A 34 2.59 -11.40 -22.43
CA ALA A 34 1.41 -10.57 -22.22
C ALA A 34 0.67 -10.94 -20.91
N ALA A 35 0.52 -12.23 -20.63
CA ALA A 35 -0.12 -12.71 -19.40
C ALA A 35 0.68 -12.31 -18.14
N ILE A 36 2.01 -12.39 -18.18
CA ILE A 36 2.89 -11.95 -17.08
C ILE A 36 2.78 -10.43 -16.87
N MET A 37 2.78 -9.65 -17.95
CA MET A 37 2.64 -8.19 -17.89
C MET A 37 1.27 -7.78 -17.32
N LEU A 38 0.19 -8.43 -17.74
CA LEU A 38 -1.16 -8.17 -17.20
C LEU A 38 -1.28 -8.58 -15.74
N GLY A 39 -0.68 -9.70 -15.34
CA GLY A 39 -0.64 -10.14 -13.94
C GLY A 39 0.12 -9.16 -13.05
N ALA A 40 1.25 -8.64 -13.51
CA ALA A 40 2.03 -7.63 -12.81
C ALA A 40 1.25 -6.30 -12.66
N ALA A 41 0.58 -5.86 -13.72
CA ALA A 41 -0.25 -4.64 -13.70
C ALA A 41 -1.46 -4.79 -12.76
N ALA A 42 -2.14 -5.94 -12.76
CA ALA A 42 -3.25 -6.22 -11.87
C ALA A 42 -2.83 -6.25 -10.39
N SER A 43 -1.65 -6.78 -10.09
CA SER A 43 -1.09 -6.79 -8.72
C SER A 43 -0.77 -5.38 -8.23
N ALA A 44 -0.21 -4.53 -9.09
CA ALA A 44 0.09 -3.14 -8.78
C ALA A 44 -1.17 -2.30 -8.55
N GLY A 45 -2.30 -2.65 -9.19
CA GLY A 45 -3.57 -1.93 -9.09
C GLY A 45 -4.22 -1.98 -7.70
N ASN A 46 -3.87 -2.93 -6.84
CA ASN A 46 -4.41 -3.03 -5.48
C ASN A 46 -3.72 -2.12 -4.44
N LEU A 47 -2.49 -1.68 -4.70
CA LEU A 47 -1.72 -0.89 -3.76
C LEU A 47 -2.28 0.53 -3.54
N PRO A 48 -2.64 1.32 -4.58
CA PRO A 48 -3.18 2.65 -4.41
C PRO A 48 -4.44 2.72 -3.54
N PRO A 49 -5.49 1.89 -3.73
CA PRO A 49 -6.66 1.93 -2.88
C PRO A 49 -6.37 1.56 -1.42
N CYS A 50 -5.43 0.65 -1.15
CA CYS A 50 -5.03 0.32 0.22
C CYS A 50 -4.32 1.50 0.90
N LEU A 51 -3.44 2.21 0.19
CA LEU A 51 -2.77 3.41 0.68
C LEU A 51 -3.76 4.54 0.98
N HIS A 52 -4.73 4.78 0.09
CA HIS A 52 -5.78 5.78 0.33
C HIS A 52 -6.66 5.44 1.53
N ARG A 53 -7.02 4.17 1.71
CA ARG A 53 -7.78 3.72 2.88
C ARG A 53 -6.98 3.90 4.17
N ALA A 54 -5.70 3.55 4.17
CA ALA A 54 -4.83 3.76 5.33
C ALA A 54 -4.70 5.25 5.67
N GLN A 55 -4.53 6.11 4.67
CA GLN A 55 -4.46 7.56 4.86
C GLN A 55 -5.77 8.10 5.43
N ASN A 56 -6.91 7.80 4.82
CA ASN A 56 -8.21 8.24 5.31
C ASN A 56 -8.50 7.77 6.74
N ALA A 57 -8.15 6.52 7.05
CA ALA A 57 -8.30 5.98 8.41
C ALA A 57 -7.43 6.72 9.42
N ALA A 58 -6.17 7.00 9.08
CA ALA A 58 -5.26 7.74 9.93
C ALA A 58 -5.74 9.19 10.15
N ASP A 59 -6.18 9.86 9.09
CA ASP A 59 -6.66 11.25 9.15
C ASP A 59 -7.91 11.37 10.03
N LEU A 60 -8.90 10.50 9.84
CA LEU A 60 -10.13 10.50 10.64
C LEU A 60 -9.84 10.17 12.11
N ALA A 61 -8.98 9.19 12.36
CA ALA A 61 -8.65 8.77 13.70
C ALA A 61 -7.84 9.84 14.46
N SER A 62 -6.88 10.48 13.78
CA SER A 62 -6.07 11.54 14.39
C SER A 62 -6.93 12.77 14.77
N VAL A 63 -7.84 13.18 13.86
CA VAL A 63 -8.76 14.30 14.13
C VAL A 63 -9.74 13.95 15.26
N ALA A 64 -10.29 12.75 15.28
CA ALA A 64 -11.20 12.31 16.35
C ALA A 64 -10.50 12.28 17.71
N ALA A 65 -9.27 11.75 17.75
CA ALA A 65 -8.47 11.71 18.97
C ALA A 65 -8.02 13.11 19.43
N ALA A 66 -7.62 13.99 18.50
CA ALA A 66 -7.27 15.38 18.82
C ALA A 66 -8.46 16.15 19.39
N ASN A 67 -9.65 15.98 18.84
CA ASN A 67 -10.88 16.56 19.40
C ASN A 67 -11.19 16.01 20.80
N ALA A 68 -10.98 14.72 21.03
CA ALA A 68 -11.14 14.12 22.35
C ALA A 68 -10.13 14.68 23.36
N LEU A 69 -8.87 14.82 22.95
CA LEU A 69 -7.81 15.43 23.77
C LEU A 69 -8.18 16.88 24.15
N TYR A 70 -8.58 17.69 23.16
CA TYR A 70 -8.99 19.07 23.37
C TYR A 70 -10.22 19.20 24.27
N SER A 71 -11.11 18.22 24.24
CA SER A 71 -12.31 18.15 25.11
C SER A 71 -11.99 17.63 26.50
N GLY A 72 -10.74 17.36 26.84
CA GLY A 72 -10.30 16.90 28.16
C GLY A 72 -10.45 15.41 28.39
N SER A 73 -10.52 14.60 27.33
CA SER A 73 -10.53 13.14 27.46
C SER A 73 -9.21 12.65 28.05
N SER A 74 -9.31 11.71 29.00
CA SER A 74 -8.13 11.07 29.60
C SER A 74 -7.51 10.00 28.69
N ASP A 75 -8.22 9.58 27.64
CA ASP A 75 -7.77 8.52 26.72
C ASP A 75 -8.19 8.81 25.28
N PRO A 76 -7.52 9.75 24.59
CA PRO A 76 -7.77 10.06 23.18
C PRO A 76 -7.49 8.91 22.24
N CYS A 77 -6.51 8.06 22.56
CA CYS A 77 -6.13 6.93 21.72
C CYS A 77 -7.23 5.87 21.64
N SER A 78 -8.04 5.69 22.68
CA SER A 78 -9.20 4.80 22.60
C SER A 78 -10.26 5.30 21.61
N VAL A 79 -10.35 6.60 21.40
CA VAL A 79 -11.24 7.21 20.40
C VAL A 79 -10.70 6.94 19.01
N ALA A 80 -9.38 7.05 18.78
CA ALA A 80 -8.73 6.68 17.53
C ALA A 80 -9.01 5.20 17.19
N GLU A 81 -8.81 4.29 18.13
CA GLU A 81 -9.04 2.85 17.95
C GLU A 81 -10.45 2.52 17.51
N ARG A 82 -11.45 3.21 18.04
CA ARG A 82 -12.86 3.02 17.66
C ARG A 82 -13.22 3.60 16.29
N THR A 83 -12.45 4.57 15.81
CA THR A 83 -12.71 5.24 14.54
C THR A 83 -12.13 4.48 13.34
N ILE A 84 -11.00 3.80 13.53
CA ILE A 84 -10.25 3.11 12.48
C ILE A 84 -11.00 1.96 11.79
N PRO A 85 -11.73 1.07 12.50
CA PRO A 85 -12.40 -0.09 11.86
C PRO A 85 -13.41 0.28 10.78
N GLY A 86 -14.01 1.47 10.85
CA GLY A 86 -14.93 1.97 9.82
C GLY A 86 -14.34 2.04 8.41
N ASN A 87 -13.00 2.00 8.28
CA ASN A 87 -12.27 2.05 7.01
C ASN A 87 -11.58 0.73 6.65
N ASN A 88 -11.94 -0.38 7.28
CA ASN A 88 -11.27 -1.68 7.13
C ASN A 88 -9.75 -1.58 7.38
N ALA A 89 -9.36 -0.77 8.35
CA ALA A 89 -8.00 -0.57 8.80
C ALA A 89 -7.83 -1.05 10.24
N THR A 90 -6.59 -1.20 10.66
CA THR A 90 -6.21 -1.47 12.05
C THR A 90 -5.27 -0.38 12.54
N ILE A 91 -5.25 -0.14 13.84
CA ILE A 91 -4.31 0.80 14.42
C ILE A 91 -2.91 0.19 14.46
N GLY A 92 -1.92 0.93 13.96
CA GLY A 92 -0.51 0.56 14.08
C GLY A 92 0.11 1.17 15.33
N SER A 93 -0.12 2.47 15.53
CA SER A 93 0.33 3.20 16.71
C SER A 93 -0.54 4.43 16.96
N CYS A 94 -0.59 4.87 18.22
CA CYS A 94 -1.18 6.14 18.61
C CYS A 94 -0.29 6.77 19.69
N THR A 95 0.17 7.98 19.46
CA THR A 95 1.01 8.75 20.38
C THR A 95 0.48 10.17 20.53
N ILE A 96 0.58 10.69 21.73
CA ILE A 96 0.24 12.07 22.05
C ILE A 96 1.55 12.82 22.24
N GLU A 97 1.75 13.88 21.45
CA GLU A 97 2.91 14.76 21.52
C GLU A 97 2.43 16.18 21.82
N ASP A 98 2.55 16.58 23.08
CA ASP A 98 2.05 17.86 23.60
C ASP A 98 0.53 18.02 23.36
N GLU A 99 0.14 18.82 22.38
CA GLU A 99 -1.26 19.08 22.00
C GLU A 99 -1.68 18.34 20.71
N ASP A 100 -0.74 17.61 20.09
CA ASP A 100 -0.95 16.86 18.85
C ASP A 100 -1.16 15.38 19.14
N VAL A 101 -1.97 14.75 18.31
CA VAL A 101 -2.13 13.29 18.30
C VAL A 101 -1.63 12.73 16.96
N LEU A 102 -0.67 11.82 17.04
CA LEU A 102 -0.19 11.04 15.92
C LEU A 102 -0.88 9.67 15.90
N VAL A 103 -1.47 9.30 14.77
CA VAL A 103 -2.09 7.99 14.57
C VAL A 103 -1.53 7.36 13.31
N GLU A 104 -1.10 6.11 13.43
CA GLU A 104 -0.77 5.26 12.30
C GLU A 104 -1.90 4.24 12.08
N ALA A 105 -2.43 4.22 10.86
CA ALA A 105 -3.39 3.22 10.42
C ALA A 105 -2.77 2.28 9.40
N GLN A 106 -3.11 1.00 9.50
CA GLN A 106 -2.62 -0.05 8.62
C GLN A 106 -3.78 -0.75 7.93
N VAL A 107 -3.60 -1.05 6.65
CA VAL A 107 -4.56 -1.80 5.82
C VAL A 107 -3.88 -3.02 5.25
N GLY A 108 -4.53 -4.18 5.38
CA GLY A 108 -4.06 -5.42 4.76
C GLY A 108 -4.09 -5.33 3.23
N THR A 109 -3.04 -5.82 2.58
CA THR A 109 -2.97 -5.96 1.12
C THR A 109 -3.19 -7.41 0.75
N GLN A 110 -3.63 -7.65 -0.49
CA GLN A 110 -3.72 -9.01 -1.04
C GLN A 110 -2.45 -9.40 -1.81
N MET A 111 -1.34 -8.70 -1.56
CA MET A 111 -0.08 -8.94 -2.27
C MET A 111 0.78 -9.97 -1.52
N PRO A 112 1.39 -10.93 -2.24
CA PRO A 112 2.17 -12.01 -1.60
C PRO A 112 3.44 -11.52 -0.88
N PHE A 113 3.98 -10.36 -1.25
CA PHE A 113 5.23 -9.81 -0.70
C PHE A 113 5.04 -8.64 0.27
N VAL A 114 3.84 -8.04 0.30
CA VAL A 114 3.49 -6.91 1.17
C VAL A 114 2.17 -7.22 1.85
N SER A 115 2.21 -7.65 3.10
CA SER A 115 1.02 -8.08 3.82
C SER A 115 0.11 -6.92 4.24
N HIS A 116 0.66 -5.76 4.50
CA HIS A 116 -0.07 -4.56 4.90
C HIS A 116 0.70 -3.29 4.53
N VAL A 117 -0.02 -2.19 4.42
CA VAL A 117 0.52 -0.85 4.23
C VAL A 117 0.02 0.06 5.33
N GLY A 118 0.91 0.91 5.86
CA GLY A 118 0.60 1.87 6.89
C GLY A 118 0.70 3.30 6.40
N LYS A 119 -0.10 4.18 6.99
CA LYS A 119 -0.01 5.62 6.84
C LYS A 119 -0.19 6.29 8.20
N GLN A 120 0.55 7.37 8.41
CA GLN A 120 0.53 8.14 9.63
C GLN A 120 -0.09 9.50 9.36
N SER A 121 -0.89 9.98 10.31
CA SER A 121 -1.46 11.32 10.31
C SER A 121 -1.28 11.98 11.68
N ARG A 122 -1.13 13.28 11.66
CA ARG A 122 -1.00 14.15 12.84
C ARG A 122 -2.15 15.16 12.85
N ALA A 123 -2.80 15.33 13.98
CA ALA A 123 -3.82 16.34 14.19
C ALA A 123 -3.61 17.04 15.55
N GLY A 124 -3.80 18.35 15.55
CA GLY A 124 -3.69 19.19 16.73
C GLY A 124 -4.29 20.57 16.50
N PRO A 125 -4.28 21.46 17.50
CA PRO A 125 -4.80 22.80 17.39
C PRO A 125 -3.96 23.64 16.41
N ILE A 126 -4.63 24.38 15.52
CA ILE A 126 -3.97 25.36 14.65
C ILE A 126 -4.03 26.72 15.33
N VAL A 127 -2.88 27.35 15.50
CA VAL A 127 -2.82 28.75 15.94
C VAL A 127 -3.22 29.61 14.74
N CYS A 128 -4.41 30.20 14.79
CA CYS A 128 -4.82 31.22 13.82
C CYS A 128 -4.15 32.53 14.19
N GLU A 129 -3.14 32.95 13.42
CA GLU A 129 -2.58 34.31 13.47
C GLU A 129 -3.46 35.28 12.71
#